data_f6bdfe70b24a2b3a2048116b79639dc9
#
_entry.id   f6bdfe70b24a2b3a2048116b79639dc9
#
_cell.length_a   1.000
_cell.length_b   1.000
_cell.length_c   1.000
_cell.angle_alpha   90.00
_cell.angle_beta   90.00
_cell.angle_gamma   90.00
#
_symmetry.space_group_name_H-M   'P 1'
#
loop_
_entity.id
_entity.type
_entity.pdbx_description
1 polymer ?
#
loop_
_entity_poly.entity_id
_entity_poly.type
_entity_poly.pdbx_seq_one_letter_code
_entity_poly.pdbx_strand_id
1 'polypeptide(L)'
;MKFTFVLSVVGLAGVAALLAMPAVAGPDEAEQRGVAASCVKVVDGDTIVVKCDKRQMTIELAGVDAPELGQPWGKAVRSFVREMVEGRALEVRIIEAGDGSGTARVLVAGQDLSRLLAERGLAWATAGGELQDLTEKAKSAPCGLWLDAQPVPPWEFRGEGAA
;
A
#
# COMPACT_ATOMS: atom_id res chain seq x y z
N MET A 1 -27.02 77.56 -30.91
CA MET A 1 -25.94 76.61 -30.90
C MET A 1 -25.89 76.02 -29.48
N LYS A 2 -26.35 74.82 -29.34
CA LYS A 2 -26.33 74.07 -28.06
C LYS A 2 -25.24 73.07 -28.10
N PHE A 3 -24.21 73.23 -27.30
CA PHE A 3 -23.14 72.23 -27.14
C PHE A 3 -23.56 71.20 -26.08
N THR A 4 -23.72 69.97 -26.48
CA THR A 4 -23.98 68.82 -25.58
C THR A 4 -22.65 68.19 -25.20
N PHE A 5 -22.32 68.24 -23.90
CA PHE A 5 -21.14 67.60 -23.33
C PHE A 5 -21.48 66.15 -23.00
N VAL A 6 -20.83 65.22 -23.69
CA VAL A 6 -20.93 63.77 -23.36
C VAL A 6 -19.86 63.43 -22.35
N LEU A 7 -20.29 63.06 -21.15
CA LEU A 7 -19.41 62.60 -20.06
C LEU A 7 -19.17 61.10 -20.24
N SER A 8 -17.94 60.74 -20.63
CA SER A 8 -17.53 59.35 -20.76
C SER A 8 -17.09 58.83 -19.39
N VAL A 9 -17.87 57.89 -18.81
CA VAL A 9 -17.52 57.21 -17.58
C VAL A 9 -16.65 55.99 -17.94
N VAL A 10 -15.36 56.07 -17.62
CA VAL A 10 -14.45 54.96 -17.72
C VAL A 10 -14.63 54.08 -16.47
N GLY A 11 -15.29 52.94 -16.64
CA GLY A 11 -15.44 51.95 -15.58
C GLY A 11 -14.12 51.21 -15.33
N LEU A 12 -13.55 51.41 -14.16
CA LEU A 12 -12.39 50.68 -13.67
C LEU A 12 -12.85 49.29 -13.20
N ALA A 13 -12.69 48.26 -14.05
CA ALA A 13 -12.92 46.87 -13.70
C ALA A 13 -11.78 46.40 -12.78
N GLY A 14 -12.04 46.39 -11.47
CA GLY A 14 -11.15 45.79 -10.50
C GLY A 14 -11.15 44.27 -10.65
N VAL A 15 -10.05 43.70 -11.16
CA VAL A 15 -9.80 42.25 -11.12
C VAL A 15 -9.43 41.87 -9.69
N ALA A 16 -10.41 41.38 -8.94
CA ALA A 16 -10.14 40.74 -7.66
C ALA A 16 -9.43 39.41 -7.92
N ALA A 17 -8.11 39.38 -7.79
CA ALA A 17 -7.34 38.16 -7.75
C ALA A 17 -7.70 37.39 -6.48
N LEU A 18 -8.57 36.40 -6.61
CA LEU A 18 -8.87 35.44 -5.55
C LEU A 18 -7.62 34.59 -5.34
N LEU A 19 -6.78 34.92 -4.38
CA LEU A 19 -5.69 34.07 -3.91
C LEU A 19 -6.32 32.81 -3.32
N ALA A 20 -6.32 31.72 -4.12
CA ALA A 20 -6.68 30.41 -3.62
C ALA A 20 -5.64 29.99 -2.57
N MET A 21 -6.02 30.09 -1.30
CA MET A 21 -5.24 29.50 -0.22
C MET A 21 -5.18 27.98 -0.46
N PRO A 22 -4.01 27.34 -0.32
CA PRO A 22 -3.95 25.91 -0.40
C PRO A 22 -4.85 25.35 0.72
N ALA A 23 -5.80 24.50 0.33
CA ALA A 23 -6.65 23.81 1.28
C ALA A 23 -5.74 23.04 2.25
N VAL A 24 -5.90 23.27 3.54
CA VAL A 24 -5.27 22.45 4.58
C VAL A 24 -5.86 21.06 4.42
N ALA A 25 -5.02 20.10 4.01
CA ALA A 25 -5.42 18.71 3.88
C ALA A 25 -6.02 18.23 5.20
N GLY A 26 -7.23 17.68 5.16
CA GLY A 26 -7.87 17.10 6.32
C GLY A 26 -7.08 15.90 6.85
N PRO A 27 -7.33 15.46 8.11
CA PRO A 27 -6.66 14.28 8.69
C PRO A 27 -6.79 13.03 7.83
N ASP A 28 -7.90 12.82 7.13
CA ASP A 28 -8.13 11.72 6.19
C ASP A 28 -7.21 11.77 4.95
N GLU A 29 -6.86 12.95 4.45
CA GLU A 29 -5.94 13.07 3.30
C GLU A 29 -4.47 12.83 3.68
N ALA A 30 -4.10 13.09 4.94
CA ALA A 30 -2.76 12.81 5.45
C ALA A 30 -2.55 11.29 5.63
N GLU A 31 -3.59 10.57 6.06
CA GLU A 31 -3.59 9.11 6.24
C GLU A 31 -3.56 8.35 4.90
N GLN A 32 -4.07 8.95 3.82
CA GLN A 32 -4.01 8.39 2.45
C GLN A 32 -2.68 8.69 1.73
N ARG A 33 -1.85 9.60 2.25
CA ARG A 33 -0.55 9.93 1.66
C ARG A 33 0.49 8.92 2.12
N GLY A 34 0.95 8.10 1.18
CA GLY A 34 2.06 7.20 1.42
C GLY A 34 3.35 7.95 1.75
N VAL A 35 4.13 7.39 2.65
CA VAL A 35 5.46 7.88 3.01
C VAL A 35 6.49 7.19 2.13
N ALA A 36 7.43 7.97 1.57
CA ALA A 36 8.55 7.41 0.82
C ALA A 36 9.47 6.62 1.76
N ALA A 37 9.81 5.41 1.36
CA ALA A 37 10.63 4.50 2.15
C ALA A 37 11.59 3.69 1.27
N SER A 38 12.54 3.03 1.91
CA SER A 38 13.39 2.01 1.30
C SER A 38 13.35 0.73 2.14
N CYS A 39 13.43 -0.43 1.47
CA CYS A 39 13.55 -1.69 2.17
C CYS A 39 14.95 -1.85 2.78
N VAL A 40 15.01 -2.17 4.07
CA VAL A 40 16.24 -2.50 4.79
C VAL A 40 16.45 -4.01 4.82
N LYS A 41 15.36 -4.77 5.02
CA LYS A 41 15.41 -6.23 5.16
C LYS A 41 14.04 -6.81 4.83
N VAL A 42 14.00 -7.94 4.16
CA VAL A 42 12.81 -8.80 4.05
C VAL A 42 12.94 -9.90 5.08
N VAL A 43 12.00 -9.95 6.03
CA VAL A 43 11.97 -10.94 7.11
C VAL A 43 11.43 -12.26 6.58
N ASP A 44 10.23 -12.22 5.98
CA ASP A 44 9.53 -13.33 5.34
C ASP A 44 8.68 -12.86 4.15
N GLY A 45 7.60 -13.55 3.84
CA GLY A 45 6.77 -13.26 2.66
C GLY A 45 5.87 -12.02 2.79
N ASP A 46 5.52 -11.61 3.99
CA ASP A 46 4.63 -10.47 4.26
C ASP A 46 5.19 -9.50 5.29
N THR A 47 6.38 -9.76 5.83
CA THR A 47 7.03 -8.91 6.82
C THR A 47 8.33 -8.32 6.28
N ILE A 48 8.42 -7.00 6.23
CA ILE A 48 9.60 -6.27 5.80
C ILE A 48 10.01 -5.20 6.81
N VAL A 49 11.30 -4.90 6.89
CA VAL A 49 11.81 -3.73 7.62
C VAL A 49 12.04 -2.62 6.61
N VAL A 50 11.38 -1.50 6.83
CA VAL A 50 11.54 -0.31 6.00
C VAL A 50 12.22 0.81 6.76
N LYS A 51 12.88 1.70 6.03
CA LYS A 51 13.43 2.95 6.52
C LYS A 51 12.70 4.11 5.89
N CYS A 52 12.02 4.89 6.73
CA CYS A 52 11.41 6.16 6.40
C CYS A 52 12.24 7.27 7.07
N ASP A 53 12.90 8.10 6.30
CA ASP A 53 13.87 9.10 6.79
C ASP A 53 14.96 8.47 7.68
N LYS A 54 14.93 8.76 8.98
CA LYS A 54 15.90 8.26 9.97
C LYS A 54 15.38 7.10 10.83
N ARG A 55 14.09 6.72 10.67
CA ARG A 55 13.45 5.68 11.49
C ARG A 55 13.30 4.40 10.69
N GLN A 56 13.50 3.29 11.37
CA GLN A 56 13.17 1.97 10.84
C GLN A 56 11.89 1.46 11.50
N MET A 57 11.08 0.77 10.72
CA MET A 57 9.85 0.12 11.18
C MET A 57 9.75 -1.26 10.56
N THR A 58 9.25 -2.21 11.33
CA THR A 58 8.81 -3.50 10.82
C THR A 58 7.39 -3.35 10.33
N ILE A 59 7.16 -3.71 9.07
CA ILE A 59 5.85 -3.59 8.42
C ILE A 59 5.35 -4.98 8.06
N GLU A 60 4.15 -5.30 8.52
CA GLU A 60 3.34 -6.40 8.01
C GLU A 60 2.50 -5.90 6.84
N LEU A 61 2.49 -6.64 5.75
CA LEU A 61 1.71 -6.31 4.57
C LEU A 61 0.22 -6.49 4.85
N ALA A 62 -0.56 -5.43 4.68
CA ALA A 62 -1.98 -5.46 4.94
C ALA A 62 -2.75 -6.40 4.00
N GLY A 63 -3.71 -7.14 4.55
CA GLY A 63 -4.67 -7.93 3.80
C GLY A 63 -4.19 -9.28 3.30
N VAL A 64 -2.97 -9.69 3.61
CA VAL A 64 -2.40 -11.00 3.27
C VAL A 64 -1.68 -11.64 4.44
N ASP A 65 -1.55 -12.97 4.40
CA ASP A 65 -0.73 -13.77 5.30
C ASP A 65 0.05 -14.75 4.44
N ALA A 66 1.37 -14.64 4.44
CA ALA A 66 2.26 -15.41 3.59
C ALA A 66 2.85 -16.62 4.34
N PRO A 67 3.32 -17.65 3.61
CA PRO A 67 3.95 -18.81 4.24
C PRO A 67 5.16 -18.41 5.08
N GLU A 68 5.24 -18.95 6.27
CA GLU A 68 6.39 -18.82 7.16
C GLU A 68 7.66 -19.40 6.54
N LEU A 69 8.85 -18.93 6.95
CA LEU A 69 10.12 -19.40 6.39
C LEU A 69 10.33 -20.91 6.49
N GLY A 70 9.72 -21.55 7.50
CA GLY A 70 9.76 -22.99 7.72
C GLY A 70 8.73 -23.78 6.92
N GLN A 71 7.76 -23.12 6.30
CA GLN A 71 6.74 -23.76 5.49
C GLN A 71 7.22 -24.04 4.05
N PRO A 72 6.59 -24.99 3.35
CA PRO A 72 6.65 -25.04 1.90
C PRO A 72 6.34 -23.65 1.31
N TRP A 73 7.06 -23.26 0.27
CA TRP A 73 6.97 -21.93 -0.38
C TRP A 73 7.54 -20.74 0.42
N GLY A 74 7.66 -20.77 1.74
CA GLY A 74 8.07 -19.60 2.53
C GLY A 74 9.37 -18.94 2.05
N LYS A 75 10.40 -19.73 1.74
CA LYS A 75 11.67 -19.21 1.19
C LYS A 75 11.50 -18.64 -0.22
N ALA A 76 10.64 -19.24 -1.04
CA ALA A 76 10.39 -18.79 -2.42
C ALA A 76 9.62 -17.46 -2.40
N VAL A 77 8.58 -17.36 -1.58
CA VAL A 77 7.80 -16.11 -1.42
C VAL A 77 8.67 -14.98 -0.87
N ARG A 78 9.46 -15.24 0.17
CA ARG A 78 10.44 -14.27 0.68
C ARG A 78 11.40 -13.79 -0.41
N SER A 79 11.93 -14.71 -1.23
CA SER A 79 12.84 -14.34 -2.32
C SER A 79 12.14 -13.47 -3.36
N PHE A 80 10.90 -13.81 -3.72
CA PHE A 80 10.07 -12.99 -4.59
C PHE A 80 9.87 -11.58 -4.04
N VAL A 81 9.45 -11.45 -2.77
CA VAL A 81 9.26 -10.14 -2.13
C VAL A 81 10.58 -9.35 -2.14
N ARG A 82 11.69 -10.00 -1.84
CA ARG A 82 13.01 -9.34 -1.89
C ARG A 82 13.34 -8.80 -3.28
N GLU A 83 13.10 -9.55 -4.33
CA GLU A 83 13.31 -9.08 -5.72
C GLU A 83 12.40 -7.90 -6.07
N MET A 84 11.21 -7.85 -5.50
CA MET A 84 10.26 -6.75 -5.72
C MET A 84 10.67 -5.47 -5.01
N VAL A 85 11.25 -5.54 -3.80
CA VAL A 85 11.49 -4.34 -2.95
C VAL A 85 12.95 -3.90 -2.85
N GLU A 86 13.91 -4.80 -3.08
CA GLU A 86 15.34 -4.51 -2.90
C GLU A 86 15.83 -3.48 -3.92
N GLY A 87 16.44 -2.41 -3.41
CA GLY A 87 16.97 -1.31 -4.23
C GLY A 87 15.91 -0.43 -4.90
N ARG A 88 14.63 -0.60 -4.56
CA ARG A 88 13.54 0.19 -5.13
C ARG A 88 12.99 1.19 -4.12
N ALA A 89 12.47 2.30 -4.64
CA ALA A 89 11.68 3.23 -3.85
C ALA A 89 10.31 2.62 -3.53
N LEU A 90 9.93 2.70 -2.27
CA LEU A 90 8.65 2.21 -1.76
C LEU A 90 7.78 3.40 -1.36
N GLU A 91 6.48 3.24 -1.51
CA GLU A 91 5.47 4.08 -0.88
C GLU A 91 4.78 3.24 0.19
N VAL A 92 4.85 3.67 1.46
CA VAL A 92 4.26 2.96 2.59
C VAL A 92 3.08 3.74 3.12
N ARG A 93 1.90 3.16 3.10
CA ARG A 93 0.66 3.71 3.65
C ARG A 93 0.31 2.94 4.91
N ILE A 94 0.58 3.54 6.05
CA ILE A 94 0.32 2.93 7.36
C ILE A 94 -1.18 2.83 7.58
N ILE A 95 -1.65 1.67 8.00
CA ILE A 95 -3.04 1.40 8.41
C ILE A 95 -3.11 1.35 9.93
N GLU A 96 -2.20 0.59 10.55
CA GLU A 96 -2.09 0.51 12.00
C GLU A 96 -0.63 0.71 12.38
N ALA A 97 -0.39 1.55 13.39
CA ALA A 97 0.94 1.85 13.88
C ALA A 97 1.11 1.37 15.33
N GLY A 98 2.22 0.67 15.59
CA GLY A 98 2.70 0.31 16.92
C GLY A 98 4.06 0.94 17.21
N ASP A 99 4.67 0.56 18.33
CA ASP A 99 6.02 1.02 18.69
C ASP A 99 7.08 0.25 17.87
N GLY A 100 7.56 0.90 16.81
CA GLY A 100 8.55 0.33 15.89
C GLY A 100 8.03 -0.72 14.91
N SER A 101 6.72 -0.98 14.88
CA SER A 101 6.06 -1.90 13.96
C SER A 101 4.70 -1.36 13.52
N GLY A 102 4.10 -1.99 12.52
CA GLY A 102 2.76 -1.64 12.05
C GLY A 102 2.33 -2.45 10.85
N THR A 103 1.05 -2.34 10.53
CA THR A 103 0.45 -2.91 9.32
C THR A 103 0.31 -1.81 8.28
N ALA A 104 0.70 -2.08 7.05
CA ALA A 104 0.66 -1.09 5.98
C ALA A 104 0.41 -1.69 4.60
N ARG A 105 -0.10 -0.87 3.69
CA ARG A 105 0.04 -1.11 2.25
C ARG A 105 1.41 -0.64 1.79
N VAL A 106 2.07 -1.47 1.02
CA VAL A 106 3.38 -1.15 0.44
C VAL A 106 3.26 -1.18 -1.07
N LEU A 107 3.52 -0.02 -1.69
CA LEU A 107 3.50 0.09 -3.14
C LEU A 107 4.93 0.17 -3.68
N VAL A 108 5.17 -0.58 -4.74
CA VAL A 108 6.43 -0.60 -5.50
C VAL A 108 6.10 -0.21 -6.94
N ALA A 109 6.63 0.91 -7.40
CA ALA A 109 6.29 1.46 -8.72
C ALA A 109 4.76 1.58 -8.95
N GLY A 110 4.02 1.96 -7.90
CA GLY A 110 2.57 2.11 -7.93
C GLY A 110 1.76 0.81 -7.83
N GLN A 111 2.41 -0.35 -7.76
CA GLN A 111 1.76 -1.65 -7.58
C GLN A 111 1.72 -2.04 -6.10
N ASP A 112 0.55 -2.39 -5.59
CA ASP A 112 0.37 -2.91 -4.23
C ASP A 112 0.96 -4.31 -4.13
N LEU A 113 1.92 -4.49 -3.20
CA LEU A 113 2.66 -5.74 -3.01
C LEU A 113 1.75 -6.86 -2.49
N SER A 114 0.82 -6.56 -1.59
CA SER A 114 -0.15 -7.53 -1.08
C SER A 114 -1.04 -8.06 -2.19
N ARG A 115 -1.55 -7.14 -3.03
CA ARG A 115 -2.34 -7.50 -4.19
C ARG A 115 -1.58 -8.41 -5.15
N LEU A 116 -0.32 -8.06 -5.42
CA LEU A 116 0.54 -8.85 -6.30
C LEU A 116 0.78 -10.27 -5.76
N LEU A 117 0.97 -10.40 -4.43
CA LEU A 117 1.13 -11.72 -3.79
C LEU A 117 -0.15 -12.56 -3.92
N ALA A 118 -1.32 -11.97 -3.64
CA ALA A 118 -2.61 -12.65 -3.78
C ALA A 118 -2.89 -13.09 -5.23
N GLU A 119 -2.68 -12.21 -6.20
CA GLU A 119 -2.87 -12.50 -7.63
C GLU A 119 -1.97 -13.63 -8.15
N ARG A 120 -0.76 -13.75 -7.62
CA ARG A 120 0.21 -14.80 -7.98
C ARG A 120 0.08 -16.07 -7.16
N GLY A 121 -0.87 -16.13 -6.24
CA GLY A 121 -1.05 -17.28 -5.35
C GLY A 121 0.14 -17.47 -4.42
N LEU A 122 0.77 -16.41 -3.94
CA LEU A 122 1.95 -16.44 -3.06
C LEU A 122 1.61 -16.14 -1.60
N ALA A 123 0.35 -15.78 -1.31
CA ALA A 123 -0.15 -15.55 0.04
C ALA A 123 -1.65 -15.85 0.11
N TRP A 124 -2.14 -16.07 1.31
CA TRP A 124 -3.58 -16.10 1.62
C TRP A 124 -4.07 -14.67 1.85
N ALA A 125 -5.28 -14.35 1.36
CA ALA A 125 -5.97 -13.15 1.79
C ALA A 125 -6.51 -13.34 3.20
N THR A 126 -6.46 -12.30 4.03
CA THR A 126 -7.10 -12.30 5.34
C THR A 126 -8.61 -12.39 5.19
N ALA A 127 -9.29 -13.02 6.17
CA ALA A 127 -10.72 -13.26 6.12
C ALA A 127 -11.52 -11.96 5.98
N GLY A 128 -12.47 -11.93 5.04
CA GLY A 128 -13.29 -10.74 4.75
C GLY A 128 -12.54 -9.58 4.11
N GLY A 129 -11.26 -9.75 3.77
CA GLY A 129 -10.43 -8.72 3.15
C GLY A 129 -10.74 -8.52 1.66
N GLU A 130 -10.41 -7.35 1.15
CA GLU A 130 -10.64 -6.95 -0.25
C GLU A 130 -9.86 -7.80 -1.29
N LEU A 131 -8.83 -8.56 -0.84
CA LEU A 131 -8.00 -9.40 -1.70
C LEU A 131 -8.51 -10.84 -1.82
N GLN A 132 -9.62 -11.18 -1.15
CA GLN A 132 -10.16 -12.54 -1.13
C GLN A 132 -10.51 -13.06 -2.52
N ASP A 133 -11.13 -12.22 -3.36
CA ASP A 133 -11.48 -12.58 -4.74
C ASP A 133 -10.26 -12.94 -5.59
N LEU A 134 -9.11 -12.32 -5.33
CA LEU A 134 -7.85 -12.60 -6.04
C LEU A 134 -7.30 -13.98 -5.63
N THR A 135 -7.37 -14.28 -4.35
CA THR A 135 -6.98 -15.59 -3.82
C THR A 135 -7.87 -16.70 -4.39
N GLU A 136 -9.19 -16.49 -4.46
CA GLU A 136 -10.11 -17.46 -5.06
C GLU A 136 -9.86 -17.65 -6.57
N LYS A 137 -9.53 -16.59 -7.29
CA LYS A 137 -9.10 -16.70 -8.69
C LYS A 137 -7.82 -17.51 -8.84
N ALA A 138 -6.82 -17.27 -7.98
CA ALA A 138 -5.56 -18.00 -7.99
C ALA A 138 -5.76 -19.50 -7.67
N LYS A 139 -6.71 -19.83 -6.80
CA LYS A 139 -7.14 -21.22 -6.52
C LYS A 139 -7.83 -21.88 -7.73
N SER A 140 -8.69 -21.11 -8.43
CA SER A 140 -9.45 -21.60 -9.58
C SER A 140 -8.58 -21.86 -10.82
N ALA A 141 -7.51 -21.09 -10.98
CA ALA A 141 -6.46 -21.28 -11.98
C ALA A 141 -5.14 -21.50 -11.25
N PRO A 142 -4.86 -22.73 -10.74
CA PRO A 142 -3.82 -22.96 -9.76
C PRO A 142 -2.46 -22.41 -10.16
N CYS A 143 -1.94 -21.52 -9.29
CA CYS A 143 -0.60 -20.96 -9.41
C CYS A 143 0.02 -20.79 -8.02
N GLY A 144 1.33 -20.70 -7.93
CA GLY A 144 2.04 -20.55 -6.67
C GLY A 144 1.68 -21.65 -5.66
N LEU A 145 1.25 -21.27 -4.47
CA LEU A 145 0.84 -22.16 -3.37
C LEU A 145 -0.25 -23.17 -3.78
N TRP A 146 -1.13 -22.74 -4.69
CA TRP A 146 -2.31 -23.52 -5.10
C TRP A 146 -1.98 -24.65 -6.07
N LEU A 147 -0.71 -24.79 -6.44
CA LEU A 147 -0.20 -25.98 -7.14
C LEU A 147 -0.07 -27.18 -6.20
N ASP A 148 0.04 -26.95 -4.89
CA ASP A 148 0.01 -28.01 -3.90
C ASP A 148 -1.42 -28.51 -3.72
N ALA A 149 -1.58 -29.83 -3.57
CA ALA A 149 -2.91 -30.42 -3.35
C ALA A 149 -3.52 -30.02 -2.00
N GLN A 150 -2.68 -29.73 -1.01
CA GLN A 150 -3.09 -29.36 0.36
C GLN A 150 -2.14 -28.28 0.90
N PRO A 151 -2.24 -27.04 0.43
CA PRO A 151 -1.42 -25.95 0.95
C PRO A 151 -1.85 -25.64 2.38
N VAL A 152 -0.90 -25.67 3.32
CA VAL A 152 -1.16 -25.38 4.74
C VAL A 152 -1.14 -23.88 4.95
N PRO A 153 -2.21 -23.29 5.52
CA PRO A 153 -2.24 -21.85 5.83
C PRO A 153 -1.23 -21.48 6.92
N PRO A 154 -0.68 -20.24 6.91
CA PRO A 154 0.31 -19.82 7.90
C PRO A 154 -0.20 -19.89 9.35
N TRP A 155 -1.45 -19.51 9.60
CA TRP A 155 -2.07 -19.57 10.92
C TRP A 155 -2.19 -21.01 11.46
N GLU A 156 -2.46 -22.00 10.61
CA GLU A 156 -2.45 -23.41 11.02
C GLU A 156 -1.02 -23.89 11.34
N PHE A 157 -0.06 -23.46 10.55
CA PHE A 157 1.35 -23.78 10.78
C PHE A 157 1.87 -23.19 12.09
N ARG A 158 1.46 -21.96 12.46
CA ARG A 158 1.77 -21.34 13.74
C ARG A 158 0.99 -21.97 14.93
N GLY A 159 0.03 -22.84 14.67
CA GLY A 159 -0.85 -23.42 15.69
C GLY A 159 -1.94 -22.45 16.15
N GLU A 160 -2.23 -21.40 15.39
CA GLU A 160 -3.31 -20.46 15.61
C GLU A 160 -4.60 -20.98 14.95
N GLY A 161 -5.75 -20.68 15.53
CA GLY A 161 -7.03 -20.93 14.86
C GLY A 161 -7.20 -19.99 13.65
N ALA A 162 -8.09 -20.36 12.74
CA ALA A 162 -8.43 -19.47 11.63
C ALA A 162 -8.89 -18.10 12.15
N ALA A 163 -8.26 -17.03 11.65
CA ALA A 163 -8.60 -15.65 11.98
C ALA A 163 -9.88 -15.21 11.27
#